data_2891e4a9fb992661faad514b9cc5cd44
#
_entry.id   2891e4a9fb992661faad514b9cc5cd44
#
_cell.length_a   1.000
_cell.length_b   1.000
_cell.length_c   1.000
_cell.angle_alpha   90.00
_cell.angle_beta   90.00
_cell.angle_gamma   90.00
#
_symmetry.space_group_name_H-M   'P 1'
#
loop_
_entity.id
_entity.type
_entity.pdbx_description
1 polymer ?
#
loop_
_entity_poly.entity_id
_entity_poly.type
_entity_poly.pdbx_seq_one_letter_code
_entity_poly.pdbx_strand_id
1 'polypeptide(L)'
;TLAQCRLFSGLSPEALARLQALCSAQELRGGETLFRAGGQVEYLYIVVLGRLRAVFPDGTVVGDITRLEPVGEIGLLSGERHGADVYALRDSLLLRIGRDELLRFVATYPAALLEMTRVVIERMRRTQRRNLLDTARRAQSMAVVAAHPGIDCNAIAEALQQALQAGGLPTQRLDAARVEHALGRGAVERLLDEPELHQRLMNWLDEQE
;
A
#
# COMPACT_ATOMS: atom_id res chain seq x y z
N THR A 1 -0.53 -2.80 -20.57
CA THR A 1 -0.33 -3.00 -19.11
C THR A 1 1.06 -2.54 -18.66
N LEU A 2 2.16 -2.98 -19.32
CA LEU A 2 3.52 -2.54 -18.95
C LEU A 2 3.75 -1.05 -19.16
N ALA A 3 3.19 -0.44 -20.20
CA ALA A 3 3.27 1.00 -20.46
C ALA A 3 2.65 1.87 -19.35
N GLN A 4 1.73 1.31 -18.58
CA GLN A 4 1.10 1.98 -17.44
C GLN A 4 1.87 1.77 -16.14
N CYS A 5 2.83 0.85 -16.11
CA CYS A 5 3.70 0.63 -14.96
C CYS A 5 4.72 1.76 -14.89
N ARG A 6 4.80 2.46 -13.74
CA ARG A 6 5.71 3.59 -13.53
C ARG A 6 7.19 3.23 -13.79
N LEU A 7 7.55 1.97 -13.55
CA LEU A 7 8.90 1.45 -13.81
C LEU A 7 9.33 1.58 -15.27
N PHE A 8 8.39 1.60 -16.19
CA PHE A 8 8.62 1.52 -17.64
C PHE A 8 7.94 2.66 -18.41
N SER A 9 7.42 3.66 -17.71
CA SER A 9 6.66 4.78 -18.32
C SER A 9 7.47 5.64 -19.30
N GLY A 10 8.80 5.62 -19.17
CA GLY A 10 9.70 6.38 -20.06
C GLY A 10 10.26 5.58 -21.24
N LEU A 11 9.83 4.33 -21.45
CA LEU A 11 10.35 3.48 -22.52
C LEU A 11 9.65 3.75 -23.86
N SER A 12 10.42 3.62 -24.95
CA SER A 12 9.87 3.64 -26.30
C SER A 12 8.94 2.44 -26.54
N PRO A 13 7.99 2.56 -27.50
CA PRO A 13 7.13 1.43 -27.86
C PRO A 13 7.89 0.16 -28.24
N GLU A 14 9.04 0.30 -28.92
CA GLU A 14 9.91 -0.82 -29.29
C GLU A 14 10.52 -1.48 -28.05
N ALA A 15 11.05 -0.70 -27.11
CA ALA A 15 11.59 -1.21 -25.86
C ALA A 15 10.52 -1.92 -25.01
N LEU A 16 9.31 -1.36 -24.95
CA LEU A 16 8.16 -1.99 -24.29
C LEU A 16 7.77 -3.33 -24.91
N ALA A 17 7.75 -3.41 -26.26
CA ALA A 17 7.47 -4.67 -26.95
C ALA A 17 8.53 -5.74 -26.65
N ARG A 18 9.81 -5.37 -26.63
CA ARG A 18 10.91 -6.29 -26.24
C ARG A 18 10.78 -6.73 -24.78
N LEU A 19 10.48 -5.79 -23.87
CA LEU A 19 10.27 -6.12 -22.47
C LEU A 19 9.09 -7.07 -22.28
N GLN A 20 8.01 -6.84 -23.00
CA GLN A 20 6.82 -7.70 -22.97
C GLN A 20 7.12 -9.14 -23.42
N ALA A 21 8.00 -9.32 -24.39
CA ALA A 21 8.43 -10.64 -24.85
C ALA A 21 9.28 -11.41 -23.80
N LEU A 22 9.87 -10.72 -22.83
CA LEU A 22 10.59 -11.32 -21.71
C LEU A 22 9.71 -11.68 -20.51
N CYS A 23 8.45 -11.24 -20.53
CA CYS A 23 7.52 -11.47 -19.43
C CYS A 23 6.85 -12.84 -19.54
N SER A 24 6.67 -13.49 -18.40
CA SER A 24 5.77 -14.63 -18.24
C SER A 24 4.74 -14.35 -17.16
N ALA A 25 3.56 -14.96 -17.29
CA ALA A 25 2.51 -14.83 -16.30
C ALA A 25 2.74 -15.79 -15.13
N GLN A 26 2.39 -15.34 -13.92
CA GLN A 26 2.37 -16.16 -12.72
C GLN A 26 1.11 -15.86 -11.93
N GLU A 27 0.34 -16.91 -11.63
CA GLU A 27 -0.80 -16.85 -10.74
C GLU A 27 -0.36 -17.12 -9.30
N LEU A 28 -1.02 -16.48 -8.35
CA LEU A 28 -0.80 -16.66 -6.93
C LEU A 28 -2.17 -16.63 -6.23
N ARG A 29 -2.49 -17.66 -5.47
CA ARG A 29 -3.74 -17.72 -4.70
C ARG A 29 -3.65 -16.88 -3.44
N GLY A 30 -4.78 -16.42 -2.94
CA GLY A 30 -4.85 -15.72 -1.65
C GLY A 30 -4.21 -16.56 -0.53
N GLY A 31 -3.30 -15.95 0.24
CA GLY A 31 -2.51 -16.61 1.27
C GLY A 31 -1.20 -17.24 0.79
N GLU A 32 -0.99 -17.45 -0.52
CA GLU A 32 0.26 -18.01 -1.03
C GLU A 32 1.42 -17.00 -0.92
N THR A 33 2.60 -17.54 -0.56
CA THR A 33 3.85 -16.78 -0.47
C THR A 33 4.50 -16.69 -1.85
N LEU A 34 4.82 -15.48 -2.28
CA LEU A 34 5.57 -15.23 -3.52
C LEU A 34 7.06 -15.52 -3.31
N PHE A 35 7.63 -14.96 -2.25
CA PHE A 35 9.01 -15.24 -1.80
C PHE A 35 9.17 -14.89 -0.32
N ARG A 36 10.25 -15.38 0.29
CA ARG A 36 10.59 -15.15 1.70
C ARG A 36 11.82 -14.26 1.84
N ALA A 37 11.90 -13.55 2.94
CA ALA A 37 13.10 -12.83 3.37
C ALA A 37 14.32 -13.76 3.39
N GLY A 38 15.46 -13.25 2.98
CA GLY A 38 16.69 -14.04 2.83
C GLY A 38 16.76 -14.91 1.57
N GLY A 39 15.69 -15.04 0.80
CA GLY A 39 15.67 -15.72 -0.49
C GLY A 39 16.47 -15.00 -1.57
N GLN A 40 16.90 -15.72 -2.60
CA GLN A 40 17.57 -15.12 -3.76
C GLN A 40 16.56 -14.37 -4.62
N VAL A 41 17.01 -13.27 -5.23
CA VAL A 41 16.19 -12.47 -6.14
C VAL A 41 16.39 -13.00 -7.57
N GLU A 42 15.47 -13.84 -8.00
CA GLU A 42 15.49 -14.46 -9.33
C GLU A 42 14.64 -13.71 -10.35
N TYR A 43 13.60 -13.00 -9.89
CA TYR A 43 12.65 -12.34 -10.74
C TYR A 43 12.28 -10.94 -10.21
N LEU A 44 11.99 -10.05 -11.16
CA LEU A 44 11.16 -8.87 -10.95
C LEU A 44 9.71 -9.27 -11.21
N TYR A 45 8.80 -8.87 -10.34
CA TYR A 45 7.36 -9.08 -10.54
C TYR A 45 6.63 -7.76 -10.69
N ILE A 46 5.52 -7.77 -11.42
CA ILE A 46 4.59 -6.65 -11.56
C ILE A 46 3.18 -7.16 -11.31
N VAL A 47 2.47 -6.54 -10.39
CA VAL A 47 1.09 -6.93 -10.08
C VAL A 47 0.16 -6.47 -11.21
N VAL A 48 -0.48 -7.41 -11.91
CA VAL A 48 -1.48 -7.11 -12.94
C VAL A 48 -2.87 -7.02 -12.35
N LEU A 49 -3.21 -8.00 -11.52
CA LEU A 49 -4.46 -8.08 -10.75
C LEU A 49 -4.15 -8.56 -9.33
N GLY A 50 -5.00 -8.24 -8.38
CA GLY A 50 -4.88 -8.71 -7.01
C GLY A 50 -4.23 -7.70 -6.07
N ARG A 51 -3.68 -8.20 -4.96
CA ARG A 51 -2.98 -7.42 -3.94
C ARG A 51 -2.03 -8.33 -3.18
N LEU A 52 -0.81 -7.86 -2.99
CA LEU A 52 0.20 -8.54 -2.18
C LEU A 52 0.48 -7.72 -0.92
N ARG A 53 1.10 -8.35 0.07
CA ARG A 53 1.61 -7.69 1.28
C ARG A 53 3.04 -8.07 1.51
N ALA A 54 3.87 -7.07 1.83
CA ALA A 54 5.23 -7.26 2.27
C ALA A 54 5.32 -7.12 3.80
N VAL A 55 6.02 -8.06 4.45
CA VAL A 55 6.18 -8.13 5.90
C VAL A 55 7.64 -8.44 6.23
N PHE A 56 8.24 -7.69 7.15
CA PHE A 56 9.57 -8.01 7.67
C PHE A 56 9.57 -9.28 8.52
N PRO A 57 10.73 -9.93 8.73
CA PRO A 57 10.83 -11.14 9.57
C PRO A 57 10.37 -10.96 11.01
N ASP A 58 10.35 -9.74 11.53
CA ASP A 58 9.84 -9.39 12.85
C ASP A 58 8.30 -9.23 12.90
N GLY A 59 7.61 -9.46 11.78
CA GLY A 59 6.17 -9.32 11.66
C GLY A 59 5.69 -7.90 11.30
N THR A 60 6.61 -6.93 11.19
CA THR A 60 6.25 -5.55 10.83
C THR A 60 5.77 -5.48 9.38
N VAL A 61 4.57 -4.96 9.16
CA VAL A 61 4.01 -4.76 7.82
C VAL A 61 4.72 -3.61 7.12
N VAL A 62 5.42 -3.91 6.04
CA VAL A 62 6.07 -2.90 5.18
C VAL A 62 5.02 -2.12 4.39
N GLY A 63 4.04 -2.83 3.85
CA GLY A 63 2.93 -2.25 3.10
C GLY A 63 2.26 -3.23 2.15
N ASP A 64 1.16 -2.79 1.60
CA ASP A 64 0.45 -3.49 0.53
C ASP A 64 1.00 -3.05 -0.83
N ILE A 65 1.00 -4.00 -1.75
CA ILE A 65 1.46 -3.83 -3.12
C ILE A 65 0.27 -4.06 -4.03
N THR A 66 -0.04 -3.06 -4.83
CA THR A 66 -1.26 -3.01 -5.63
C THR A 66 -0.97 -3.11 -7.13
N ARG A 67 -2.02 -3.01 -7.93
CA ARG A 67 -1.93 -3.10 -9.39
C ARG A 67 -0.88 -2.14 -9.96
N LEU A 68 -0.06 -2.63 -10.91
CA LEU A 68 1.02 -1.95 -11.62
C LEU A 68 2.23 -1.59 -10.74
N GLU A 69 2.26 -2.02 -9.50
CA GLU A 69 3.43 -1.86 -8.66
C GLU A 69 4.41 -3.02 -8.83
N PRO A 70 5.72 -2.72 -8.82
CA PRO A 70 6.78 -3.73 -8.89
C PRO A 70 7.01 -4.41 -7.54
N VAL A 71 7.55 -5.63 -7.59
CA VAL A 71 7.95 -6.43 -6.42
C VAL A 71 9.28 -7.12 -6.71
N GLY A 72 10.21 -7.06 -5.77
CA GLY A 72 11.55 -7.64 -5.90
C GLY A 72 12.58 -6.70 -6.54
N GLU A 73 12.17 -5.49 -6.92
CA GLU A 73 13.02 -4.48 -7.56
C GLU A 73 14.19 -4.04 -6.68
N ILE A 74 13.98 -3.94 -5.35
CA ILE A 74 15.00 -3.49 -4.41
C ILE A 74 16.18 -4.46 -4.41
N GLY A 75 15.92 -5.72 -4.10
CA GLY A 75 16.96 -6.73 -4.06
C GLY A 75 17.62 -6.98 -5.43
N LEU A 76 16.88 -6.78 -6.52
CA LEU A 76 17.41 -6.88 -7.86
C LEU A 76 18.43 -5.76 -8.16
N LEU A 77 18.13 -4.52 -7.76
CA LEU A 77 18.99 -3.36 -8.00
C LEU A 77 20.15 -3.27 -6.99
N SER A 78 19.92 -3.65 -5.73
CA SER A 78 20.99 -3.67 -4.71
C SER A 78 21.92 -4.87 -4.83
N GLY A 79 21.51 -5.94 -5.51
CA GLY A 79 22.22 -7.21 -5.52
C GLY A 79 22.08 -8.02 -4.24
N GLU A 80 21.24 -7.59 -3.32
CA GLU A 80 20.99 -8.23 -2.03
C GLU A 80 19.87 -9.27 -2.13
N ARG A 81 19.71 -10.05 -1.07
CA ARG A 81 18.59 -10.99 -0.91
C ARG A 81 17.29 -10.24 -0.61
N HIS A 82 16.14 -10.93 -0.75
CA HIS A 82 14.84 -10.34 -0.34
C HIS A 82 14.88 -9.92 1.13
N GLY A 83 14.52 -8.65 1.40
CA GLY A 83 14.50 -8.10 2.76
C GLY A 83 13.20 -8.39 3.54
N ALA A 84 12.16 -8.83 2.85
CA ALA A 84 10.84 -9.08 3.43
C ALA A 84 10.18 -10.32 2.82
N ASP A 85 9.25 -10.92 3.55
CA ASP A 85 8.32 -11.90 3.03
C ASP A 85 7.26 -11.17 2.21
N VAL A 86 6.86 -11.75 1.06
CA VAL A 86 5.74 -11.24 0.26
C VAL A 86 4.75 -12.36 0.00
N TYR A 87 3.48 -12.10 0.29
CA TYR A 87 2.39 -13.03 0.06
C TYR A 87 1.15 -12.34 -0.52
N ALA A 88 0.29 -13.12 -1.16
CA ALA A 88 -0.95 -12.63 -1.74
C ALA A 88 -2.03 -12.45 -0.66
N LEU A 89 -2.66 -11.28 -0.60
CA LEU A 89 -3.86 -11.04 0.24
C LEU A 89 -5.13 -11.61 -0.40
N ARG A 90 -5.12 -11.80 -1.70
CA ARG A 90 -6.19 -12.38 -2.51
C ARG A 90 -5.59 -12.94 -3.79
N ASP A 91 -6.36 -13.70 -4.55
CA ASP A 91 -5.94 -14.22 -5.85
C ASP A 91 -5.37 -13.10 -6.70
N SER A 92 -4.17 -13.33 -7.21
CA SER A 92 -3.36 -12.32 -7.87
C SER A 92 -2.74 -12.88 -9.14
N LEU A 93 -2.67 -12.05 -10.17
CA LEU A 93 -1.96 -12.31 -11.41
C LEU A 93 -0.77 -11.37 -11.50
N LEU A 94 0.41 -11.93 -11.71
CA LEU A 94 1.67 -11.23 -11.82
C LEU A 94 2.27 -11.42 -13.21
N LEU A 95 3.01 -10.42 -13.70
CA LEU A 95 4.02 -10.63 -14.73
C LEU A 95 5.36 -10.76 -14.03
N ARG A 96 6.17 -11.74 -14.44
CA ARG A 96 7.54 -11.90 -13.94
C ARG A 96 8.54 -11.78 -15.08
N ILE A 97 9.70 -11.23 -14.78
CA ILE A 97 10.84 -11.09 -15.68
C ILE A 97 12.06 -11.64 -14.95
N GLY A 98 12.78 -12.56 -15.58
CA GLY A 98 14.01 -13.11 -15.01
C GLY A 98 15.07 -12.03 -14.78
N ARG A 99 15.83 -12.18 -13.68
CA ARG A 99 16.88 -11.23 -13.29
C ARG A 99 17.88 -10.97 -14.42
N ASP A 100 18.43 -12.03 -15.00
CA ASP A 100 19.48 -11.90 -16.01
C ASP A 100 18.94 -11.30 -17.31
N GLU A 101 17.69 -11.60 -17.66
CA GLU A 101 17.00 -11.03 -18.82
C GLU A 101 16.76 -9.54 -18.62
N LEU A 102 16.31 -9.14 -17.42
CA LEU A 102 16.14 -7.73 -17.09
C LEU A 102 17.47 -6.97 -17.07
N LEU A 103 18.53 -7.55 -16.53
CA LEU A 103 19.85 -6.92 -16.52
C LEU A 103 20.38 -6.71 -17.94
N ARG A 104 20.21 -7.68 -18.84
CA ARG A 104 20.54 -7.52 -20.27
C ARG A 104 19.68 -6.46 -20.95
N PHE A 105 18.39 -6.42 -20.59
CA PHE A 105 17.47 -5.41 -21.10
C PHE A 105 17.89 -3.99 -20.69
N VAL A 106 18.18 -3.74 -19.42
CA VAL A 106 18.58 -2.40 -18.94
C VAL A 106 19.97 -2.00 -19.45
N ALA A 107 20.86 -2.95 -19.75
CA ALA A 107 22.13 -2.66 -20.45
C ALA A 107 21.90 -2.15 -21.87
N THR A 108 20.85 -2.62 -22.54
CA THR A 108 20.47 -2.16 -23.89
C THR A 108 19.66 -0.88 -23.86
N TYR A 109 18.84 -0.69 -22.83
CA TYR A 109 17.96 0.46 -22.63
C TYR A 109 18.25 1.16 -21.28
N PRO A 110 19.32 1.95 -21.16
CA PRO A 110 19.73 2.56 -19.89
C PRO A 110 18.67 3.48 -19.26
N ALA A 111 17.78 4.07 -20.08
CA ALA A 111 16.65 4.86 -19.59
C ALA A 111 15.75 4.06 -18.64
N ALA A 112 15.60 2.75 -18.86
CA ALA A 112 14.84 1.87 -17.97
C ALA A 112 15.44 1.82 -16.56
N LEU A 113 16.77 1.76 -16.45
CA LEU A 113 17.46 1.74 -15.16
C LEU A 113 17.21 3.03 -14.37
N LEU A 114 17.22 4.18 -15.04
CA LEU A 114 16.93 5.46 -14.39
C LEU A 114 15.51 5.52 -13.84
N GLU A 115 14.52 5.06 -14.60
CA GLU A 115 13.13 5.02 -14.14
C GLU A 115 12.94 4.02 -12.99
N MET A 116 13.56 2.84 -13.06
CA MET A 116 13.57 1.87 -11.96
C MET A 116 14.15 2.47 -10.67
N THR A 117 15.29 3.17 -10.78
CA THR A 117 15.94 3.82 -9.65
C THR A 117 15.04 4.90 -9.03
N ARG A 118 14.38 5.72 -9.85
CA ARG A 118 13.43 6.74 -9.36
C ARG A 118 12.28 6.13 -8.55
N VAL A 119 11.68 5.05 -9.06
CA VAL A 119 10.59 4.36 -8.37
C VAL A 119 11.05 3.78 -7.02
N VAL A 120 12.25 3.17 -6.97
CA VAL A 120 12.81 2.64 -5.74
C VAL A 120 13.07 3.74 -4.72
N ILE A 121 13.71 4.85 -5.13
CA ILE A 121 13.97 6.00 -4.25
C ILE A 121 12.65 6.57 -3.71
N GLU A 122 11.64 6.71 -4.54
CA GLU A 122 10.33 7.20 -4.12
C GLU A 122 9.67 6.27 -3.10
N ARG A 123 9.75 4.94 -3.33
CA ARG A 123 9.23 3.94 -2.39
C ARG A 123 9.98 3.99 -1.05
N MET A 124 11.31 4.09 -1.06
CA MET A 124 12.10 4.23 0.17
C MET A 124 11.74 5.48 0.95
N ARG A 125 11.56 6.62 0.27
CA ARG A 125 11.11 7.87 0.90
C ARG A 125 9.73 7.75 1.53
N ARG A 126 8.79 7.05 0.88
CA ARG A 126 7.45 6.80 1.45
C ARG A 126 7.53 5.92 2.69
N THR A 127 8.34 4.87 2.66
CA THR A 127 8.53 3.97 3.81
C THR A 127 9.18 4.73 4.98
N GLN A 128 10.20 5.55 4.72
CA GLN A 128 10.83 6.38 5.77
C GLN A 128 9.85 7.39 6.36
N ARG A 129 9.03 8.06 5.54
CA ARG A 129 8.00 8.99 6.05
C ARG A 129 6.95 8.27 6.89
N ARG A 130 6.50 7.08 6.47
CA ARG A 130 5.61 6.25 7.28
C ARG A 130 6.23 5.88 8.61
N ASN A 131 7.46 5.40 8.63
CA ASN A 131 8.15 5.04 9.88
C ASN A 131 8.34 6.25 10.81
N LEU A 132 8.65 7.43 10.28
CA LEU A 132 8.74 8.66 11.07
C LEU A 132 7.37 9.11 11.59
N LEU A 133 6.30 8.93 10.81
CA LEU A 133 4.94 9.24 11.23
C LEU A 133 4.39 8.19 12.20
N ASP A 134 4.70 6.90 12.01
CA ASP A 134 4.32 5.81 12.93
C ASP A 134 5.05 5.91 14.28
N THR A 135 6.27 6.45 14.30
CA THR A 135 6.99 6.75 15.55
C THR A 135 6.41 7.98 16.24
N ALA A 136 5.90 8.96 15.47
CA ALA A 136 5.24 10.17 15.97
C ALA A 136 3.72 9.98 16.18
N ARG A 137 3.11 9.00 15.53
CA ARG A 137 1.67 8.79 15.47
C ARG A 137 1.36 7.29 15.51
N ARG A 138 1.24 6.73 16.69
CA ARG A 138 0.30 5.64 16.89
C ARG A 138 -1.10 6.26 17.01
N ALA A 139 -1.61 6.83 15.93
CA ALA A 139 -3.02 7.15 15.83
C ALA A 139 -3.78 5.83 15.79
N GLN A 140 -4.23 5.38 16.93
CA GLN A 140 -5.14 4.25 17.03
C GLN A 140 -6.55 4.83 16.96
N SER A 141 -7.29 4.48 15.91
CA SER A 141 -8.71 4.76 15.86
C SER A 141 -9.45 3.71 16.70
N MET A 142 -10.30 4.16 17.63
CA MET A 142 -11.17 3.31 18.41
C MET A 142 -12.61 3.58 18.02
N ALA A 143 -13.37 2.54 17.70
CA ALA A 143 -14.80 2.62 17.49
C ALA A 143 -15.56 2.24 18.79
N VAL A 144 -16.44 3.12 19.24
CA VAL A 144 -17.38 2.85 20.33
C VAL A 144 -18.72 2.51 19.72
N VAL A 145 -19.14 1.25 19.84
CA VAL A 145 -20.37 0.73 19.24
C VAL A 145 -21.31 0.23 20.33
N ALA A 146 -22.58 0.65 20.28
CA ALA A 146 -23.59 0.17 21.22
C ALA A 146 -23.95 -1.29 20.93
N ALA A 147 -23.75 -2.17 21.89
CA ALA A 147 -24.25 -3.55 21.83
C ALA A 147 -25.72 -3.67 22.17
N HIS A 148 -26.35 -2.61 22.74
CA HIS A 148 -27.75 -2.55 23.13
C HIS A 148 -28.29 -1.13 22.99
N PRO A 149 -29.58 -0.91 22.60
CA PRO A 149 -30.15 0.42 22.38
C PRO A 149 -30.14 1.37 23.57
N GLY A 150 -29.96 0.87 24.79
CA GLY A 150 -29.91 1.68 26.03
C GLY A 150 -28.53 2.21 26.40
N ILE A 151 -27.50 1.96 25.59
CA ILE A 151 -26.13 2.41 25.90
C ILE A 151 -25.89 3.77 25.22
N ASP A 152 -25.54 4.77 26.03
CA ASP A 152 -25.12 6.07 25.51
C ASP A 152 -23.63 6.01 25.08
N CYS A 153 -23.42 5.71 23.82
CA CYS A 153 -22.07 5.69 23.22
C CYS A 153 -21.39 7.06 23.25
N ASN A 154 -22.16 8.17 23.21
CA ASN A 154 -21.57 9.50 23.22
C ASN A 154 -20.95 9.81 24.58
N ALA A 155 -21.64 9.48 25.67
CA ALA A 155 -21.11 9.66 27.02
C ALA A 155 -19.84 8.84 27.26
N ILE A 156 -19.82 7.58 26.76
CA ILE A 156 -18.64 6.71 26.85
C ILE A 156 -17.47 7.26 26.02
N ALA A 157 -17.75 7.68 24.78
CA ALA A 157 -16.71 8.23 23.89
C ALA A 157 -16.13 9.56 24.46
N GLU A 158 -16.95 10.38 25.07
CA GLU A 158 -16.51 11.63 25.71
C GLU A 158 -15.65 11.36 26.94
N ALA A 159 -16.05 10.45 27.83
CA ALA A 159 -15.24 10.05 28.97
C ALA A 159 -13.90 9.46 28.57
N LEU A 160 -13.91 8.63 27.52
CA LEU A 160 -12.69 8.04 26.96
C LEU A 160 -11.76 9.12 26.37
N GLN A 161 -12.31 10.07 25.62
CA GLN A 161 -11.55 11.19 25.07
C GLN A 161 -10.88 12.01 26.17
N GLN A 162 -11.62 12.35 27.23
CA GLN A 162 -11.10 13.11 28.36
C GLN A 162 -9.98 12.34 29.08
N ALA A 163 -10.15 11.03 29.31
CA ALA A 163 -9.13 10.20 29.92
C ALA A 163 -7.83 10.12 29.09
N LEU A 164 -7.95 9.98 27.77
CA LEU A 164 -6.81 9.93 26.87
C LEU A 164 -6.08 11.29 26.81
N GLN A 165 -6.82 12.39 26.75
CA GLN A 165 -6.25 13.74 26.77
C GLN A 165 -5.56 14.05 28.10
N ALA A 166 -6.13 13.61 29.22
CA ALA A 166 -5.49 13.73 30.53
C ALA A 166 -4.18 12.91 30.62
N GLY A 167 -4.10 11.80 29.86
CA GLY A 167 -2.89 10.99 29.69
C GLY A 167 -1.88 11.57 28.69
N GLY A 168 -2.13 12.78 28.14
CA GLY A 168 -1.22 13.46 27.20
C GLY A 168 -1.36 12.94 25.75
N LEU A 169 -2.38 12.16 25.43
CA LEU A 169 -2.66 11.67 24.09
C LEU A 169 -3.66 12.61 23.38
N PRO A 170 -3.24 13.36 22.35
CA PRO A 170 -4.18 14.17 21.58
C PRO A 170 -5.18 13.26 20.89
N THR A 171 -6.47 13.49 21.15
CA THR A 171 -7.56 12.67 20.60
C THR A 171 -8.64 13.55 20.04
N GLN A 172 -9.15 13.16 18.88
CA GLN A 172 -10.33 13.74 18.26
C GLN A 172 -11.47 12.71 18.26
N ARG A 173 -12.70 13.20 18.58
CA ARG A 173 -13.91 12.40 18.46
C ARG A 173 -14.53 12.65 17.10
N LEU A 174 -14.84 11.57 16.40
CA LEU A 174 -15.63 11.58 15.19
C LEU A 174 -17.04 11.07 15.53
N ASP A 175 -18.03 11.92 15.39
CA ASP A 175 -19.45 11.57 15.55
C ASP A 175 -20.25 11.93 14.30
N ALA A 176 -21.50 11.47 14.26
CA ALA A 176 -22.40 11.71 13.12
C ALA A 176 -22.54 13.20 12.79
N ALA A 177 -22.65 14.07 13.82
CA ALA A 177 -22.81 15.49 13.63
C ALA A 177 -21.58 16.14 12.96
N ARG A 178 -20.40 15.70 13.30
CA ARG A 178 -19.16 16.16 12.70
C ARG A 178 -19.00 15.71 11.26
N VAL A 179 -19.37 14.45 10.97
CA VAL A 179 -19.39 13.92 9.60
C VAL A 179 -20.41 14.68 8.74
N GLU A 180 -21.59 14.95 9.27
CA GLU A 180 -22.60 15.73 8.57
C GLU A 180 -22.22 17.20 8.37
N HIS A 181 -21.49 17.78 9.31
CA HIS A 181 -20.95 19.13 9.14
C HIS A 181 -19.92 19.19 8.01
N ALA A 182 -19.07 18.19 7.87
CA ALA A 182 -18.01 18.13 6.87
C ALA A 182 -18.53 17.73 5.48
N LEU A 183 -19.45 16.78 5.41
CA LEU A 183 -19.88 16.15 4.14
C LEU A 183 -21.32 16.54 3.72
N GLY A 184 -22.06 17.21 4.59
CA GLY A 184 -23.44 17.64 4.37
C GLY A 184 -24.47 16.77 5.09
N ARG A 185 -25.67 17.34 5.29
CA ARG A 185 -26.76 16.66 6.02
C ARG A 185 -27.15 15.33 5.37
N GLY A 186 -27.39 14.31 6.18
CA GLY A 186 -27.72 12.95 5.74
C GLY A 186 -26.56 12.18 5.13
N ALA A 187 -25.33 12.70 5.25
CA ALA A 187 -24.15 12.01 4.73
C ALA A 187 -23.91 10.67 5.42
N VAL A 188 -24.14 10.59 6.73
CA VAL A 188 -23.90 9.36 7.52
C VAL A 188 -24.77 8.20 7.02
N GLU A 189 -26.04 8.46 6.70
CA GLU A 189 -26.97 7.44 6.22
C GLU A 189 -26.60 6.92 4.82
N ARG A 190 -26.02 7.78 3.99
CA ARG A 190 -25.64 7.47 2.60
C ARG A 190 -24.22 6.94 2.43
N LEU A 191 -23.38 7.01 3.46
CA LEU A 191 -21.98 6.60 3.40
C LEU A 191 -21.77 5.15 2.93
N LEU A 192 -22.70 4.24 3.27
CA LEU A 192 -22.62 2.84 2.86
C LEU A 192 -23.04 2.62 1.41
N ASP A 193 -23.88 3.48 0.87
CA ASP A 193 -24.49 3.34 -0.45
C ASP A 193 -23.77 4.18 -1.53
N GLU A 194 -23.01 5.21 -1.13
CA GLU A 194 -22.37 6.15 -2.05
C GLU A 194 -20.83 6.06 -1.94
N PRO A 195 -20.14 5.37 -2.88
CA PRO A 195 -18.67 5.24 -2.86
C PRO A 195 -17.91 6.57 -2.94
N GLU A 196 -18.49 7.56 -3.62
CA GLU A 196 -17.89 8.90 -3.72
C GLU A 196 -17.90 9.64 -2.37
N LEU A 197 -18.97 9.46 -1.59
CA LEU A 197 -19.10 10.05 -0.26
C LEU A 197 -18.12 9.39 0.72
N HIS A 198 -17.93 8.08 0.60
CA HIS A 198 -16.92 7.35 1.35
C HIS A 198 -15.49 7.87 1.05
N GLN A 199 -15.17 8.09 -0.22
CA GLN A 199 -13.87 8.64 -0.60
C GLN A 199 -13.66 10.06 -0.06
N ARG A 200 -14.72 10.89 -0.07
CA ARG A 200 -14.67 12.24 0.50
C ARG A 200 -14.45 12.22 2.01
N LEU A 201 -15.08 11.27 2.72
CA LEU A 201 -14.84 11.08 4.16
C LEU A 201 -13.38 10.72 4.43
N MET A 202 -12.83 9.76 3.68
CA MET A 202 -11.42 9.36 3.83
C MET A 202 -10.46 10.52 3.57
N ASN A 203 -10.69 11.30 2.53
CA ASN A 203 -9.87 12.47 2.22
C ASN A 203 -9.96 13.53 3.33
N TRP A 204 -11.18 13.78 3.85
CA TRP A 204 -11.37 14.73 4.96
C TRP A 204 -10.70 14.26 6.26
N LEU A 205 -10.72 12.95 6.55
CA LEU A 205 -10.01 12.38 7.71
C LEU A 205 -8.49 12.54 7.55
N ASP A 206 -7.97 12.32 6.36
CA ASP A 206 -6.54 12.50 6.06
C ASP A 206 -6.08 13.97 6.21
N GLU A 207 -6.98 14.93 5.98
CA GLU A 207 -6.72 16.38 6.20
C GLU A 207 -6.73 16.79 7.68
N GLN A 208 -7.38 16.01 8.55
CA GLN A 208 -7.43 16.27 10.01
C GLN A 208 -6.21 15.70 10.75
N GLU A 209 -5.43 14.85 10.11
CA GLU A 209 -4.17 14.30 10.64
C GLU A 209 -2.98 15.26 10.45
#